data_8d4fa4bfb32582c86f2e0209c208e7ff
#
_entry.id   8d4fa4bfb32582c86f2e0209c208e7ff
#
_cell.length_a   1.000
_cell.length_b   1.000
_cell.length_c   1.000
_cell.angle_alpha   90.00
_cell.angle_beta   90.00
_cell.angle_gamma   90.00
#
_symmetry.space_group_name_H-M   'P 1'
#
loop_
_entity.id
_entity.type
_entity.pdbx_description
1 polymer ?
#
loop_
_entity_poly.entity_id
_entity_poly.type
_entity_poly.pdbx_seq_one_letter_code
_entity_poly.pdbx_strand_id
1 'polypeptide(L)'
;HKRRFRRNRADYEARAMKLLQTVGLADFASKFPWQLSGGMQQRSNLCRALIHEPELLMLDEPFGALDAFTREELWGVMQALWLEKRFTGVLVTHDLREAVFLADTVYVMSRRPGRIVMAKKIDIPRPRTLATTFEPGFVEIVHELRDRIQQEHA
;
A
#
# COMPACT_ATOMS: atom_id res chain seq x y z
N HIS A 1 14.72 -21.29 -14.74
CA HIS A 1 14.62 -20.42 -13.56
C HIS A 1 15.73 -20.68 -12.51
N LYS A 2 15.99 -21.94 -12.12
CA LYS A 2 17.00 -22.26 -11.06
C LYS A 2 18.45 -21.84 -11.40
N ARG A 3 18.87 -21.84 -12.68
CA ARG A 3 20.21 -21.43 -13.12
C ARG A 3 20.41 -19.91 -13.08
N ARG A 4 19.36 -19.13 -13.38
CA ARG A 4 19.39 -17.66 -13.33
C ARG A 4 19.45 -17.17 -11.87
N PHE A 5 18.75 -17.87 -10.96
CA PHE A 5 18.73 -17.59 -9.53
C PHE A 5 20.10 -17.77 -8.85
N ARG A 6 20.87 -18.80 -9.24
CA ARG A 6 22.21 -19.02 -8.69
C ARG A 6 23.26 -17.97 -9.10
N ARG A 7 23.13 -17.36 -10.29
CA ARG A 7 24.07 -16.36 -10.77
C ARG A 7 23.96 -15.01 -10.08
N ASN A 8 22.82 -14.70 -9.46
CA ASN A 8 22.54 -13.39 -8.85
C ASN A 8 22.10 -13.51 -7.37
N ARG A 9 22.50 -14.56 -6.67
CA ARG A 9 22.05 -14.77 -5.29
C ARG A 9 22.45 -13.61 -4.37
N ALA A 10 23.70 -13.16 -4.45
CA ALA A 10 24.20 -12.05 -3.64
C ALA A 10 23.44 -10.73 -3.93
N ASP A 11 23.11 -10.48 -5.20
CA ASP A 11 22.32 -9.31 -5.59
C ASP A 11 20.88 -9.37 -5.05
N TYR A 12 20.23 -10.55 -5.09
CA TYR A 12 18.92 -10.74 -4.49
C TYR A 12 18.94 -10.59 -2.96
N GLU A 13 19.96 -11.12 -2.30
CA GLU A 13 20.14 -10.99 -0.86
C GLU A 13 20.34 -9.51 -0.46
N ALA A 14 21.14 -8.77 -1.21
CA ALA A 14 21.34 -7.34 -0.99
C ALA A 14 20.05 -6.52 -1.18
N ARG A 15 19.27 -6.80 -2.26
CA ARG A 15 17.98 -6.15 -2.49
C ARG A 15 16.96 -6.51 -1.40
N ALA A 16 16.91 -7.78 -0.99
CA ALA A 16 16.02 -8.22 0.09
C ALA A 16 16.35 -7.49 1.39
N MET A 17 17.64 -7.41 1.74
CA MET A 17 18.06 -6.72 2.94
C MET A 17 17.71 -5.23 2.90
N LYS A 18 17.90 -4.57 1.75
CA LYS A 18 17.53 -3.18 1.58
C LYS A 18 16.02 -2.96 1.78
N LEU A 19 15.17 -3.81 1.19
CA LEU A 19 13.72 -3.76 1.40
C LEU A 19 13.35 -3.98 2.86
N LEU A 20 13.97 -4.98 3.52
CA LEU A 20 13.74 -5.24 4.94
C LEU A 20 14.16 -4.06 5.82
N GLN A 21 15.24 -3.35 5.49
CA GLN A 21 15.65 -2.13 6.16
C GLN A 21 14.58 -1.02 6.01
N THR A 22 14.10 -0.81 4.78
CA THR A 22 13.05 0.21 4.49
C THR A 22 11.78 -0.03 5.31
N VAL A 23 11.41 -1.30 5.54
CA VAL A 23 10.20 -1.65 6.29
C VAL A 23 10.45 -1.93 7.79
N GLY A 24 11.67 -1.73 8.28
CA GLY A 24 12.03 -1.94 9.69
C GLY A 24 12.08 -3.40 10.13
N LEU A 25 12.42 -4.32 9.22
CA LEU A 25 12.49 -5.77 9.49
C LEU A 25 13.91 -6.37 9.35
N ALA A 26 14.95 -5.56 9.24
CA ALA A 26 16.32 -6.04 9.05
C ALA A 26 16.76 -7.05 10.12
N ASP A 27 16.48 -6.77 11.39
CA ASP A 27 16.84 -7.62 12.53
C ASP A 27 16.06 -8.94 12.57
N PHE A 28 15.01 -9.05 11.77
CA PHE A 28 14.15 -10.22 11.67
C PHE A 28 14.40 -11.04 10.40
N ALA A 29 15.44 -10.72 9.62
CA ALA A 29 15.73 -11.36 8.33
C ALA A 29 15.94 -12.89 8.42
N SER A 30 16.39 -13.39 9.58
CA SER A 30 16.58 -14.83 9.84
C SER A 30 15.37 -15.54 10.46
N LYS A 31 14.28 -14.80 10.75
CA LYS A 31 13.08 -15.35 11.37
C LYS A 31 12.15 -15.99 10.34
N PHE A 32 11.48 -17.04 10.76
CA PHE A 32 10.42 -17.66 9.96
C PHE A 32 9.10 -16.86 10.05
N PRO A 33 8.22 -16.93 9.04
CA PRO A 33 6.96 -16.17 9.04
C PRO A 33 6.11 -16.34 10.30
N TRP A 34 6.03 -17.53 10.87
CA TRP A 34 5.26 -17.81 12.09
C TRP A 34 5.86 -17.20 13.38
N GLN A 35 7.07 -16.67 13.30
CA GLN A 35 7.73 -15.95 14.40
C GLN A 35 7.51 -14.43 14.32
N LEU A 36 6.80 -13.98 13.30
CA LEU A 36 6.53 -12.56 13.04
C LEU A 36 5.09 -12.21 13.47
N SER A 37 4.90 -10.99 13.97
CA SER A 37 3.53 -10.44 14.17
C SER A 37 2.79 -10.28 12.84
N GLY A 38 1.46 -10.13 12.88
CA GLY A 38 0.65 -9.92 11.66
C GLY A 38 1.14 -8.74 10.81
N GLY A 39 1.41 -7.59 11.43
CA GLY A 39 1.96 -6.42 10.74
C GLY A 39 3.36 -6.67 10.16
N MET A 40 4.24 -7.40 10.88
CA MET A 40 5.56 -7.79 10.37
C MET A 40 5.44 -8.74 9.18
N GLN A 41 4.51 -9.70 9.23
CA GLN A 41 4.24 -10.60 8.09
C GLN A 41 3.77 -9.81 6.88
N GLN A 42 2.90 -8.82 7.08
CA GLN A 42 2.40 -7.98 5.99
C GLN A 42 3.53 -7.14 5.36
N ARG A 43 4.39 -6.51 6.19
CA ARG A 43 5.60 -5.81 5.68
C ARG A 43 6.50 -6.75 4.88
N SER A 44 6.72 -7.97 5.36
CA SER A 44 7.50 -9.00 4.65
C SER A 44 6.85 -9.40 3.32
N ASN A 45 5.52 -9.52 3.27
CA ASN A 45 4.78 -9.82 2.04
C ASN A 45 4.94 -8.71 1.00
N LEU A 46 4.93 -7.43 1.42
CA LEU A 46 5.20 -6.29 0.54
C LEU A 46 6.63 -6.36 -0.04
N CYS A 47 7.63 -6.65 0.80
CA CYS A 47 9.01 -6.84 0.33
C CYS A 47 9.10 -7.98 -0.69
N ARG A 48 8.39 -9.10 -0.47
CA ARG A 48 8.33 -10.23 -1.39
C ARG A 48 7.71 -9.87 -2.74
N ALA A 49 6.70 -9.02 -2.75
CA ALA A 49 6.07 -8.55 -3.98
C ALA A 49 7.00 -7.60 -4.76
N LEU A 50 7.78 -6.78 -4.05
CA LEU A 50 8.62 -5.73 -4.65
C LEU A 50 10.04 -6.17 -5.02
N ILE A 51 10.54 -7.33 -4.51
CA ILE A 51 11.91 -7.78 -4.75
C ILE A 51 12.23 -8.00 -6.24
N HIS A 52 11.22 -8.29 -7.04
CA HIS A 52 11.33 -8.47 -8.50
C HIS A 52 11.21 -7.17 -9.30
N GLU A 53 11.10 -6.04 -8.60
CA GLU A 53 10.95 -4.70 -9.18
C GLU A 53 9.83 -4.66 -10.26
N PRO A 54 8.58 -5.01 -9.90
CA PRO A 54 7.47 -4.99 -10.83
C PRO A 54 7.17 -3.57 -11.28
N GLU A 55 6.82 -3.38 -12.55
CA GLU A 55 6.31 -2.10 -13.05
C GLU A 55 4.89 -1.82 -12.55
N LEU A 56 4.11 -2.88 -12.33
CA LEU A 56 2.73 -2.84 -11.84
C LEU A 56 2.58 -3.73 -10.61
N LEU A 57 2.10 -3.15 -9.51
CA LEU A 57 1.75 -3.86 -8.28
C LEU A 57 0.24 -3.76 -8.05
N MET A 58 -0.43 -4.91 -7.96
CA MET A 58 -1.86 -4.99 -7.66
C MET A 58 -2.04 -5.50 -6.23
N LEU A 59 -2.82 -4.77 -5.44
CA LEU A 59 -3.09 -5.02 -4.03
C LEU A 59 -4.61 -5.04 -3.81
N ASP A 60 -5.12 -6.16 -3.33
CA ASP A 60 -6.53 -6.35 -3.02
C ASP A 60 -6.69 -6.42 -1.49
N GLU A 61 -7.31 -5.40 -0.91
CA GLU A 61 -7.51 -5.20 0.53
C GLU A 61 -6.28 -5.53 1.41
N PRO A 62 -5.08 -4.98 1.09
CA PRO A 62 -3.83 -5.45 1.69
C PRO A 62 -3.73 -5.20 3.19
N PHE A 63 -4.55 -4.31 3.76
CA PHE A 63 -4.50 -3.94 5.17
C PHE A 63 -5.79 -4.27 5.93
N GLY A 64 -6.78 -4.89 5.28
CA GLY A 64 -8.12 -5.11 5.83
C GLY A 64 -8.15 -5.96 7.12
N ALA A 65 -7.21 -6.90 7.28
CA ALA A 65 -7.13 -7.78 8.44
C ALA A 65 -6.36 -7.20 9.65
N LEU A 66 -5.90 -5.93 9.57
CA LEU A 66 -5.07 -5.30 10.58
C LEU A 66 -5.86 -4.35 11.48
N ASP A 67 -5.41 -4.19 12.72
CA ASP A 67 -5.89 -3.13 13.60
C ASP A 67 -5.55 -1.74 13.05
N ALA A 68 -6.23 -0.71 13.53
CA ALA A 68 -6.13 0.65 12.99
C ALA A 68 -4.70 1.22 13.07
N PHE A 69 -3.99 1.01 14.19
CA PHE A 69 -2.63 1.55 14.37
C PHE A 69 -1.64 0.88 13.44
N THR A 70 -1.63 -0.45 13.38
CA THR A 70 -0.78 -1.23 12.47
C THR A 70 -1.04 -0.89 11.01
N ARG A 71 -2.31 -0.65 10.64
CA ARG A 71 -2.71 -0.23 9.30
C ARG A 71 -2.13 1.13 8.93
N GLU A 72 -2.28 2.13 9.79
CA GLU A 72 -1.74 3.47 9.57
C GLU A 72 -0.20 3.49 9.47
N GLU A 73 0.50 2.69 10.29
CA GLU A 73 1.95 2.50 10.14
C GLU A 73 2.30 1.92 8.76
N LEU A 74 1.53 0.95 8.27
CA LEU A 74 1.78 0.31 6.99
C LEU A 74 1.49 1.22 5.79
N TRP A 75 0.59 2.18 5.91
CA TRP A 75 0.44 3.22 4.87
C TRP A 75 1.73 4.02 4.70
N GLY A 76 2.37 4.41 5.81
CA GLY A 76 3.67 5.08 5.78
C GLY A 76 4.75 4.23 5.12
N VAL A 77 4.81 2.94 5.46
CA VAL A 77 5.74 1.96 4.86
C VAL A 77 5.48 1.81 3.35
N MET A 78 4.22 1.65 2.93
CA MET A 78 3.86 1.53 1.52
C MET A 78 4.26 2.78 0.74
N GLN A 79 3.99 3.97 1.28
CA GLN A 79 4.38 5.22 0.66
C GLN A 79 5.90 5.35 0.54
N ALA A 80 6.67 4.97 1.57
CA ALA A 80 8.14 4.98 1.54
C ALA A 80 8.68 4.05 0.44
N LEU A 81 8.14 2.84 0.33
CA LEU A 81 8.48 1.89 -0.73
C LEU A 81 8.14 2.44 -2.12
N TRP A 82 6.98 3.09 -2.28
CA TRP A 82 6.60 3.72 -3.54
C TRP A 82 7.50 4.89 -3.91
N LEU A 83 7.85 5.75 -2.94
CA LEU A 83 8.77 6.88 -3.16
C LEU A 83 10.16 6.39 -3.61
N GLU A 84 10.62 5.26 -3.10
CA GLU A 84 11.91 4.66 -3.47
C GLU A 84 11.86 3.96 -4.84
N LYS A 85 10.81 3.17 -5.11
CA LYS A 85 10.76 2.25 -6.25
C LYS A 85 9.97 2.78 -7.45
N ARG A 86 9.05 3.72 -7.24
CA ARG A 86 8.24 4.37 -8.30
C ARG A 86 7.48 3.40 -9.21
N PHE A 87 6.93 2.33 -8.66
CA PHE A 87 6.06 1.40 -9.39
C PHE A 87 4.66 1.97 -9.60
N THR A 88 3.94 1.50 -10.60
CA THR A 88 2.50 1.75 -10.73
C THR A 88 1.75 0.85 -9.73
N GLY A 89 0.97 1.44 -8.83
CA GLY A 89 0.16 0.71 -7.86
C GLY A 89 -1.32 0.75 -8.20
N VAL A 90 -2.00 -0.40 -8.17
CA VAL A 90 -3.46 -0.49 -8.17
C VAL A 90 -3.87 -1.07 -6.82
N LEU A 91 -4.59 -0.29 -6.04
CA LEU A 91 -5.07 -0.65 -4.71
C LEU A 91 -6.59 -0.78 -4.73
N VAL A 92 -7.10 -1.93 -4.35
CA VAL A 92 -8.52 -2.14 -4.06
C VAL A 92 -8.71 -2.08 -2.56
N THR A 93 -9.57 -1.20 -2.09
CA THR A 93 -9.87 -1.02 -0.67
C THR A 93 -11.29 -0.48 -0.47
N HIS A 94 -11.86 -0.75 0.68
CA HIS A 94 -13.10 -0.11 1.16
C HIS A 94 -12.82 1.01 2.18
N ASP A 95 -11.56 1.23 2.57
CA ASP A 95 -11.16 2.30 3.48
C ASP A 95 -10.84 3.58 2.69
N LEU A 96 -11.69 4.60 2.85
CA LEU A 96 -11.55 5.88 2.14
C LEU A 96 -10.31 6.66 2.57
N ARG A 97 -9.91 6.58 3.85
CA ARG A 97 -8.70 7.24 4.34
C ARG A 97 -7.45 6.62 3.72
N GLU A 98 -7.43 5.28 3.63
CA GLU A 98 -6.38 4.53 2.95
C GLU A 98 -6.25 4.95 1.48
N ALA A 99 -7.39 4.97 0.76
CA ALA A 99 -7.43 5.37 -0.63
C ALA A 99 -6.88 6.78 -0.84
N VAL A 100 -7.32 7.77 -0.04
CA VAL A 100 -6.85 9.16 -0.12
C VAL A 100 -5.39 9.28 0.29
N PHE A 101 -4.93 8.50 1.29
CA PHE A 101 -3.55 8.56 1.76
C PHE A 101 -2.55 8.00 0.73
N LEU A 102 -2.91 6.91 0.04
CA LEU A 102 -1.98 6.18 -0.82
C LEU A 102 -2.08 6.53 -2.31
N ALA A 103 -3.26 6.89 -2.82
CA ALA A 103 -3.45 7.06 -4.24
C ALA A 103 -3.09 8.45 -4.76
N ASP A 104 -2.80 8.53 -6.07
CA ASP A 104 -2.77 9.77 -6.83
C ASP A 104 -4.13 10.05 -7.48
N THR A 105 -4.89 9.00 -7.76
CA THR A 105 -6.28 9.07 -8.25
C THR A 105 -7.10 7.96 -7.60
N VAL A 106 -8.27 8.31 -7.08
CA VAL A 106 -9.25 7.36 -6.52
C VAL A 106 -10.40 7.20 -7.51
N TYR A 107 -10.72 5.95 -7.84
CA TYR A 107 -11.86 5.58 -8.66
C TYR A 107 -12.94 4.98 -7.77
N VAL A 108 -14.12 5.58 -7.77
CA VAL A 108 -15.31 5.04 -7.09
C VAL A 108 -16.06 4.16 -8.07
N MET A 109 -16.40 2.95 -7.64
CA MET A 109 -17.17 1.99 -8.43
C MET A 109 -18.61 1.88 -7.92
N SER A 110 -19.57 1.77 -8.87
CA SER A 110 -20.97 1.48 -8.54
C SER A 110 -21.16 0.04 -8.05
N ARG A 111 -22.34 -0.26 -7.51
CA ARG A 111 -22.85 -1.63 -7.37
C ARG A 111 -22.97 -2.33 -8.73
N ARG A 112 -23.35 -3.60 -8.72
CA ARG A 112 -23.55 -4.39 -9.94
C ARG A 112 -24.62 -3.78 -10.87
N PRO A 113 -24.32 -3.66 -12.17
CA PRO A 113 -23.03 -3.92 -12.82
C PRO A 113 -21.98 -2.86 -12.45
N GLY A 114 -20.75 -3.29 -12.09
CA GLY A 114 -19.68 -2.40 -11.69
C GLY A 114 -19.29 -1.41 -12.80
N ARG A 115 -19.37 -0.10 -12.50
CA ARG A 115 -18.95 0.99 -13.40
C ARG A 115 -18.15 2.00 -12.58
N ILE A 116 -17.21 2.68 -13.19
CA ILE A 116 -16.56 3.85 -12.59
C ILE A 116 -17.56 4.99 -12.60
N VAL A 117 -17.94 5.47 -11.43
CA VAL A 117 -18.91 6.57 -11.25
C VAL A 117 -18.26 7.88 -10.83
N MET A 118 -17.01 7.81 -10.41
CA MET A 118 -16.20 8.99 -10.08
C MET A 118 -14.72 8.65 -10.25
N ALA A 119 -13.93 9.63 -10.73
CA ALA A 119 -12.47 9.63 -10.69
C ALA A 119 -12.03 10.92 -9.99
N LYS A 120 -11.44 10.78 -8.80
CA LYS A 120 -10.97 11.90 -7.98
C LYS A 120 -9.46 11.94 -7.96
N LYS A 121 -8.87 12.99 -8.50
CA LYS A 121 -7.44 13.28 -8.36
C LYS A 121 -7.17 13.78 -6.94
N ILE A 122 -6.08 13.28 -6.35
CA ILE A 122 -5.67 13.62 -4.98
C ILE A 122 -4.48 14.58 -5.07
N ASP A 123 -4.76 15.88 -4.99
CA ASP A 123 -3.76 16.93 -5.11
C ASP A 123 -3.07 17.26 -3.77
N ILE A 124 -2.98 16.29 -2.86
CA ILE A 124 -2.25 16.39 -1.60
C ILE A 124 -0.80 15.96 -1.85
N PRO A 125 0.19 16.82 -1.57
CA PRO A 125 1.59 16.51 -1.85
C PRO A 125 2.11 15.32 -1.02
N ARG A 126 3.13 14.64 -1.55
CA ARG A 126 3.86 13.56 -0.85
C ARG A 126 5.20 14.08 -0.30
N PRO A 127 5.71 13.53 0.79
CA PRO A 127 5.15 12.44 1.59
C PRO A 127 3.96 12.91 2.44
N ARG A 128 2.88 12.12 2.43
CA ARG A 128 1.74 12.31 3.34
C ARG A 128 2.07 11.66 4.68
N THR A 129 1.72 12.30 5.77
CA THR A 129 1.91 11.80 7.13
C THR A 129 0.56 11.51 7.78
N LEU A 130 0.55 10.87 8.95
CA LEU A 130 -0.70 10.69 9.68
C LEU A 130 -1.33 12.04 10.06
N ALA A 131 -0.53 13.08 10.33
CA ALA A 131 -1.04 14.43 10.56
C ALA A 131 -1.82 14.97 9.36
N THR A 132 -1.40 14.67 8.13
CA THR A 132 -2.10 15.04 6.90
C THR A 132 -3.55 14.52 6.88
N THR A 133 -3.83 13.38 7.50
CA THR A 133 -5.19 12.79 7.53
C THR A 133 -6.19 13.61 8.35
N PHE A 134 -5.74 14.55 9.16
CA PHE A 134 -6.55 15.47 9.97
C PHE A 134 -6.68 16.85 9.34
N GLU A 135 -5.96 17.12 8.25
CA GLU A 135 -6.06 18.41 7.55
C GLU A 135 -7.42 18.57 6.86
N PRO A 136 -8.00 19.79 6.84
CA PRO A 136 -9.32 20.02 6.25
C PRO A 136 -9.45 19.50 4.81
N GLY A 137 -8.46 19.72 3.96
CA GLY A 137 -8.49 19.27 2.55
C GLY A 137 -8.50 17.74 2.40
N PHE A 138 -7.85 17.00 3.31
CA PHE A 138 -7.92 15.54 3.33
C PHE A 138 -9.31 15.06 3.75
N VAL A 139 -9.85 15.64 4.82
CA VAL A 139 -11.18 15.31 5.36
C VAL A 139 -12.27 15.62 4.34
N GLU A 140 -12.19 16.74 3.64
CA GLU A 140 -13.11 17.11 2.56
C GLU A 140 -13.15 16.08 1.43
N ILE A 141 -11.98 15.61 0.97
CA ILE A 141 -11.90 14.58 -0.07
C ILE A 141 -12.54 13.28 0.41
N VAL A 142 -12.29 12.86 1.66
CA VAL A 142 -12.90 11.66 2.24
C VAL A 142 -14.43 11.79 2.30
N HIS A 143 -14.95 12.95 2.68
CA HIS A 143 -16.39 13.23 2.67
C HIS A 143 -16.98 13.16 1.27
N GLU A 144 -16.36 13.82 0.29
CA GLU A 144 -16.81 13.79 -1.11
C GLU A 144 -16.91 12.37 -1.68
N LEU A 145 -15.89 11.53 -1.40
CA LEU A 145 -15.90 10.12 -1.80
C LEU A 145 -17.02 9.34 -1.11
N ARG A 146 -17.22 9.56 0.19
CA ARG A 146 -18.30 8.93 0.97
C ARG A 146 -19.67 9.28 0.42
N ASP A 147 -19.93 10.56 0.19
CA ASP A 147 -21.20 11.04 -0.32
C ASP A 147 -21.52 10.42 -1.69
N ARG A 148 -20.49 10.32 -2.56
CA ARG A 148 -20.65 9.66 -3.86
C ARG A 148 -21.00 8.19 -3.73
N ILE A 149 -20.36 7.47 -2.81
CA ILE A 149 -20.68 6.06 -2.55
C ILE A 149 -22.10 5.90 -2.00
N GLN A 150 -22.53 6.79 -1.09
CA GLN A 150 -23.90 6.74 -0.53
C GLN A 150 -24.97 6.97 -1.62
N GLN A 151 -24.74 7.88 -2.55
CA GLN A 151 -25.65 8.12 -3.70
C GLN A 151 -25.80 6.87 -4.59
N GLU A 152 -24.78 6.06 -4.74
CA GLU A 152 -24.85 4.79 -5.49
C GLU A 152 -25.57 3.66 -4.70
N HIS A 153 -25.80 3.89 -3.40
CA HIS A 153 -26.45 2.93 -2.51
C HIS A 153 -27.92 3.29 -2.20
N ALA A 154 -28.35 4.50 -2.57
CA ALA A 154 -29.74 4.96 -2.42
C ALA A 154 -30.59 4.51 -3.59
#